data_cb2c3c79c8b863daff8ea98e6acb84ff
#
_entry.id   cb2c3c79c8b863daff8ea98e6acb84ff
#
_cell.length_a   1.000
_cell.length_b   1.000
_cell.length_c   1.000
_cell.angle_alpha   90.00
_cell.angle_beta   90.00
_cell.angle_gamma   90.00
#
_symmetry.space_group_name_H-M   'P 1'
#
loop_
_entity.id
_entity.type
_entity.pdbx_description
1 polymer ?
#
loop_
_entity_poly.entity_id
_entity_poly.type
_entity_poly.pdbx_seq_one_letter_code
_entity_poly.pdbx_strand_id
1 'polypeptide(L)' 'MRFIVIGAGRVGLRTARVLREEGHDVTLVERDTDRADRGRSDGFSVVEGDGSREDVLAKAAV' A
#
# COMPACT_ATOMS: atom_id res chain seq x y z
N MET A 1 0.89 2.45 -14.69
CA MET A 1 1.18 1.07 -14.21
C MET A 1 0.65 0.90 -12.81
N ARG A 2 0.34 -0.31 -12.40
CA ARG A 2 -0.12 -0.59 -11.04
C ARG A 2 1.01 -1.14 -10.21
N PHE A 3 1.15 -0.61 -9.01
CA PHE A 3 2.17 -1.08 -8.06
C PHE A 3 1.51 -1.50 -6.76
N ILE A 4 2.05 -2.55 -6.17
CA ILE A 4 1.70 -2.95 -4.82
C ILE A 4 2.93 -2.70 -3.96
N VAL A 5 2.78 -1.87 -2.94
CA VAL A 5 3.85 -1.56 -2.01
C VAL A 5 3.54 -2.26 -0.69
N ILE A 6 4.43 -3.15 -0.28
CA ILE A 6 4.26 -3.90 0.97
C ILE A 6 4.99 -3.17 2.08
N GLY A 7 4.21 -2.76 3.08
CA GLY A 7 4.70 -1.96 4.19
C GLY A 7 4.45 -0.48 3.98
N ALA A 8 3.69 0.12 4.89
CA ALA A 8 3.34 1.54 4.85
C ALA A 8 4.07 2.34 5.91
N GLY A 9 5.30 1.94 6.22
CA GLY A 9 6.20 2.70 7.08
C GLY A 9 6.77 3.91 6.35
N ARG A 10 7.77 4.55 6.93
CA ARG A 10 8.35 5.78 6.36
C ARG A 10 8.83 5.59 4.92
N VAL A 11 9.57 4.51 4.66
CA VAL A 11 10.13 4.24 3.33
C VAL A 11 9.03 3.86 2.35
N GLY A 12 8.13 2.96 2.75
CA GLY A 12 7.04 2.50 1.89
C GLY A 12 6.11 3.63 1.48
N LEU A 13 5.72 4.49 2.41
CA LEU A 13 4.87 5.66 2.10
C LEU A 13 5.57 6.63 1.17
N ARG A 14 6.86 6.88 1.37
CA ARG A 14 7.62 7.76 0.49
C ARG A 14 7.67 7.21 -0.93
N THR A 15 7.97 5.91 -1.05
CA THR A 15 7.99 5.24 -2.35
C THR A 15 6.62 5.32 -3.04
N ALA A 16 5.56 5.05 -2.28
CA ALA A 16 4.21 5.10 -2.81
C ALA A 16 3.84 6.51 -3.30
N ARG A 17 4.24 7.54 -2.57
CA ARG A 17 3.98 8.93 -2.98
C ARG A 17 4.69 9.28 -4.28
N VAL A 18 5.95 8.86 -4.43
CA VAL A 18 6.71 9.11 -5.66
C VAL A 18 6.03 8.43 -6.84
N LEU A 19 5.65 7.17 -6.68
CA LEU A 19 4.98 6.43 -7.75
C LEU A 19 3.64 7.07 -8.13
N ARG A 20 2.87 7.53 -7.14
CA ARG A 20 1.60 8.21 -7.39
C ARG A 20 1.81 9.52 -8.12
N GLU A 21 2.82 10.29 -7.75
CA GLU A 21 3.15 11.55 -8.42
C GLU A 21 3.55 11.33 -9.88
N GLU A 22 4.11 10.17 -10.19
CA GLU A 22 4.45 9.80 -11.57
C GLU A 22 3.25 9.26 -12.35
N GLY A 23 2.07 9.25 -11.75
CA GLY A 23 0.84 8.87 -12.44
C GLY A 23 0.50 7.38 -12.36
N HIS A 24 1.15 6.66 -11.46
CA HIS A 24 0.87 5.23 -11.28
C HIS A 24 -0.23 4.99 -10.24
N ASP A 25 -0.96 3.90 -10.40
CA ASP A 25 -1.89 3.42 -9.40
C ASP A 25 -1.12 2.64 -8.33
N VAL A 26 -1.30 3.00 -7.08
CA VAL A 26 -0.58 2.37 -5.97
C VAL A 26 -1.56 1.83 -4.95
N THR A 27 -1.37 0.57 -4.57
CA THR A 27 -2.07 -0.05 -3.45
C THR A 27 -1.04 -0.42 -2.39
N LEU A 28 -1.32 -0.03 -1.15
CA LEU A 28 -0.48 -0.40 -0.02
C LEU A 28 -1.01 -1.68 0.61
N VAL A 29 -0.10 -2.53 1.05
CA VAL A 29 -0.43 -3.68 1.89
C VAL A 29 0.29 -3.47 3.21
N GLU A 30 -0.45 -3.39 4.30
CA GLU A 30 0.12 -3.11 5.62
C GLU A 30 -0.59 -3.94 6.68
N ARG A 31 0.19 -4.57 7.53
CA ARG A 31 -0.32 -5.42 8.61
C ARG A 31 -0.69 -4.64 9.87
N ASP A 32 0.01 -3.55 10.13
CA ASP A 32 -0.22 -2.70 11.31
C ASP A 32 -1.38 -1.75 11.06
N THR A 33 -2.36 -1.74 11.96
CA THR A 33 -3.57 -0.94 11.80
C THR A 33 -3.27 0.56 11.72
N ASP A 34 -2.38 1.07 12.58
CA ASP A 34 -2.06 2.50 12.59
C ASP A 34 -1.38 2.94 11.30
N ARG A 35 -0.48 2.10 10.77
CA ARG A 35 0.17 2.40 9.50
C ARG A 35 -0.80 2.30 8.33
N ALA A 36 -1.70 1.33 8.37
CA ALA A 36 -2.75 1.21 7.36
C ALA A 36 -3.64 2.46 7.35
N ASP A 37 -4.03 2.94 8.53
CA ASP A 37 -4.84 4.14 8.65
C ASP A 37 -4.09 5.37 8.13
N ARG A 38 -2.80 5.44 8.38
CA ARG A 38 -1.97 6.54 7.86
C ARG A 38 -1.93 6.53 6.33
N GLY A 39 -1.81 5.35 5.74
CA GLY A 39 -1.86 5.22 4.28
C GLY A 39 -3.20 5.66 3.72
N ARG A 40 -4.30 5.30 4.38
CA ARG A 40 -5.63 5.73 3.97
C ARG A 40 -5.80 7.23 4.09
N SER A 41 -5.27 7.83 5.17
CA SER A 41 -5.31 9.29 5.36
C SER A 41 -4.56 10.03 4.28
N ASP A 42 -3.52 9.42 3.72
CA ASP A 42 -2.77 9.98 2.59
C ASP A 42 -3.47 9.75 1.24
N GLY A 43 -4.63 9.13 1.24
CA GLY A 43 -5.43 8.92 0.04
C GLY A 43 -5.09 7.65 -0.74
N PHE A 44 -4.30 6.74 -0.17
CA PHE A 44 -3.99 5.48 -0.83
C PHE A 44 -5.07 4.42 -0.62
N SER A 45 -5.20 3.54 -1.59
CA SER A 45 -5.90 2.27 -1.39
C SER A 45 -5.03 1.39 -0.51
N VAL A 46 -5.59 0.86 0.55
CA VAL A 46 -4.85 0.04 1.52
C VAL A 46 -5.57 -1.28 1.75
N VAL A 47 -4.83 -2.36 1.66
CA VAL A 47 -5.27 -3.67 2.12
C VAL A 47 -4.54 -3.96 3.43
N GLU A 48 -5.29 -4.08 4.51
CA GLU A 48 -4.72 -4.40 5.81
C GLU A 48 -4.53 -5.90 5.93
N GLY A 49 -3.29 -6.34 6.10
CA GLY A 49 -2.97 -7.75 6.22
C GLY A 49 -1.49 -8.02 6.03
N ASP A 50 -1.15 -9.32 6.13
CA ASP A 50 0.22 -9.78 5.97
C ASP A 50 0.56 -9.94 4.49
N GLY A 51 1.49 -9.13 3.99
CA GLY A 51 1.92 -9.13 2.59
C GLY A 51 2.63 -10.40 2.13
N SER A 52 2.97 -11.31 3.05
CA SER A 52 3.51 -12.63 2.68
C SER A 52 2.42 -13.64 2.32
N ARG A 53 1.15 -13.32 2.55
CA ARG A 53 0.03 -14.22 2.30
C ARG A 53 -0.55 -13.98 0.91
N GLU A 54 -0.78 -15.07 0.18
CA GLU A 54 -1.34 -15.01 -1.17
C GLU A 54 -2.73 -14.38 -1.21
N ASP A 55 -3.58 -14.70 -0.23
CA ASP A 55 -4.94 -14.17 -0.18
C ASP A 55 -4.94 -12.64 0.00
N VAL A 56 -4.01 -12.13 0.77
CA VAL A 56 -3.86 -10.68 0.97
C VAL A 56 -3.36 -10.02 -0.31
N LEU A 57 -2.34 -10.58 -0.94
CA LEU A 57 -1.82 -10.06 -2.20
C LEU A 57 -2.86 -10.11 -3.32
N ALA A 58 -3.68 -11.14 -3.35
CA ALA A 58 -4.75 -11.25 -4.33
C ALA A 58 -5.78 -10.12 -4.18
N LYS A 59 -6.10 -9.72 -2.95
CA LYS A 59 -6.99 -8.58 -2.70
C LYS A 59 -6.38 -7.27 -3.19
N ALA A 60 -5.08 -7.11 -3.01
CA ALA A 60 -4.39 -5.90 -3.45
C ALA A 60 -4.28 -5.80 -4.97
N ALA A 61 -4.30 -6.94 -5.66
CA ALA A 61 -4.14 -7.01 -7.11
C ALA A 61 -5.45 -6.82 -7.89
N VAL A 62 -6.58 -6.78 -7.21
CA VAL A 62 -7.91 -6.65 -7.85
C VAL A 62 -8.26 -5.22 -8.26
#